data_0914170fb18dbad343acf641f4506e69
#
_entry.id   0914170fb18dbad343acf641f4506e69
#
_cell.length_a   1.000
_cell.length_b   1.000
_cell.length_c   1.000
_cell.angle_alpha   90.00
_cell.angle_beta   90.00
_cell.angle_gamma   90.00
#
_symmetry.space_group_name_H-M   'P 1'
#
loop_
_entity.id
_entity.type
_entity.pdbx_description
1 polymer ?
#
loop_
_entity_poly.entity_id
_entity_poly.type
_entity_poly.pdbx_seq_one_letter_code
_entity_poly.pdbx_strand_id
1 'polypeptide(L)'
;QIPTFWLFGWYIYLAVPMGFTPIDLEGYGTPWNVSMGPMLSDQATGVFWAAFTLFACTTASIFSGSVLERIRISAFTFLAVVLGSVAWILGASWGWHPDGWLVTQFGYHDVGAAGVVHMIAGWFAFGVVLNLGPRVGKYNADGSANEIEGHDLRFSFIGLLMIIVGFFGFLGGCLIWAGADFGGWINIYGAPATLSSFAFNTLMGLAGGMIGAFWMSKGNPFWMMSGGLAGIFSCASGLDVWYPGLAFVLGFVGGVIIIPANNWLHSVFKIDDPVGAISVHGVAGIWGVIAMGLFASGYPASGDIPPTSFGGQLVGCIVMFLVGFVPGYGLSLIHIS
;
A
#
# COMPACT_ATOMS: atom_id res chain seq x y z
N GLN A 1 -7.73 0.31 15.65
CA GLN A 1 -6.87 -0.62 14.87
C GLN A 1 -6.01 -1.50 15.78
N ILE A 2 -5.20 -0.94 16.69
CA ILE A 2 -4.23 -1.72 17.47
C ILE A 2 -4.87 -2.90 18.23
N PRO A 3 -5.94 -2.73 19.02
CA PRO A 3 -6.58 -3.86 19.69
C PRO A 3 -7.19 -4.89 18.74
N THR A 4 -7.81 -4.44 17.66
CA THR A 4 -8.45 -5.34 16.69
C THR A 4 -7.42 -6.08 15.85
N PHE A 5 -6.30 -5.43 15.52
CA PHE A 5 -5.18 -6.10 14.84
C PHE A 5 -4.54 -7.16 15.75
N TRP A 6 -4.39 -6.89 17.05
CA TRP A 6 -3.93 -7.86 18.02
C TRP A 6 -4.87 -9.07 18.13
N LEU A 7 -6.20 -8.84 18.14
CA LEU A 7 -7.19 -9.91 18.29
C LEU A 7 -7.34 -10.78 17.04
N PHE A 8 -7.27 -10.16 15.84
CA PHE A 8 -7.63 -10.85 14.60
C PHE A 8 -6.54 -10.79 13.55
N GLY A 9 -5.90 -9.64 13.35
CA GLY A 9 -5.05 -9.41 12.19
C GLY A 9 -3.80 -10.29 12.21
N TRP A 10 -3.13 -10.39 13.34
CA TRP A 10 -1.94 -11.24 13.45
C TRP A 10 -2.25 -12.73 13.25
N TYR A 11 -3.39 -13.16 13.77
CA TYR A 11 -3.86 -14.53 13.54
C TYR A 11 -4.15 -14.80 12.06
N ILE A 12 -4.85 -13.89 11.37
CA ILE A 12 -5.13 -14.01 9.94
C ILE A 12 -3.83 -14.11 9.15
N TYR A 13 -2.84 -13.29 9.46
CA TYR A 13 -1.53 -13.34 8.80
C TYR A 13 -0.90 -14.73 8.85
N LEU A 14 -0.90 -15.35 10.01
CA LEU A 14 -0.29 -16.64 10.23
C LEU A 14 -1.14 -17.83 9.74
N ALA A 15 -2.47 -17.72 9.85
CA ALA A 15 -3.36 -18.86 9.69
C ALA A 15 -3.76 -19.14 8.23
N VAL A 16 -3.77 -18.14 7.34
CA VAL A 16 -4.37 -18.30 6.01
C VAL A 16 -3.43 -17.98 4.83
N PRO A 17 -2.13 -18.31 4.88
CA PRO A 17 -1.21 -17.99 3.79
C PRO A 17 -1.55 -18.72 2.49
N MET A 18 -2.17 -19.89 2.57
CA MET A 18 -2.53 -20.73 1.43
C MET A 18 -3.96 -20.52 0.94
N GLY A 19 -4.64 -19.44 1.33
CA GLY A 19 -6.01 -19.11 0.95
C GLY A 19 -6.92 -18.95 2.15
N PHE A 20 -8.20 -19.32 2.05
CA PHE A 20 -9.17 -19.15 3.14
C PHE A 20 -9.25 -20.32 4.13
N THR A 21 -8.57 -21.42 3.85
CA THR A 21 -8.49 -22.54 4.79
C THR A 21 -7.34 -22.31 5.74
N PRO A 22 -7.59 -22.20 7.06
CA PRO A 22 -6.52 -22.03 8.02
C PRO A 22 -5.58 -23.24 8.02
N ILE A 23 -4.30 -22.97 8.11
CA ILE A 23 -3.29 -24.02 8.38
C ILE A 23 -3.30 -24.36 9.87
N ASP A 24 -2.78 -25.55 10.18
CA ASP A 24 -2.55 -25.93 11.59
C ASP A 24 -1.46 -25.05 12.20
N LEU A 25 -1.83 -24.34 13.25
CA LEU A 25 -0.94 -23.47 14.00
C LEU A 25 -0.44 -24.16 15.28
N GLU A 26 -0.01 -25.41 15.19
CA GLU A 26 0.59 -26.09 16.33
C GLU A 26 1.69 -25.22 16.97
N GLY A 27 1.50 -24.85 18.22
CA GLY A 27 2.40 -23.98 18.98
C GLY A 27 2.08 -22.49 18.93
N TYR A 28 1.21 -22.01 18.02
CA TYR A 28 0.80 -20.61 18.00
C TYR A 28 -0.45 -20.32 18.85
N GLY A 29 -1.28 -21.33 19.14
CA GLY A 29 -2.45 -21.20 20.00
C GLY A 29 -3.56 -20.29 19.42
N THR A 30 -4.27 -19.60 20.30
CA THR A 30 -5.35 -18.68 19.93
C THR A 30 -4.88 -17.21 19.96
N PRO A 31 -5.58 -16.27 19.32
CA PRO A 31 -5.18 -14.85 19.30
C PRO A 31 -4.94 -14.21 20.67
N TRP A 32 -5.55 -14.72 21.70
CA TRP A 32 -5.41 -14.30 23.10
C TRP A 32 -4.40 -15.13 23.90
N ASN A 33 -3.74 -16.08 23.28
CA ASN A 33 -2.65 -16.82 23.91
C ASN A 33 -1.34 -16.00 23.79
N VAL A 34 -0.50 -16.07 24.81
CA VAL A 34 0.81 -15.40 24.85
C VAL A 34 1.71 -15.78 23.67
N SER A 35 1.54 -16.97 23.11
CA SER A 35 2.27 -17.45 21.94
C SER A 35 1.80 -16.84 20.63
N MET A 36 0.64 -16.18 20.59
CA MET A 36 0.08 -15.53 19.39
C MET A 36 0.32 -14.02 19.35
N GLY A 37 0.65 -13.44 20.48
CA GLY A 37 1.13 -12.07 20.52
C GLY A 37 2.59 -11.98 20.08
N PRO A 38 3.14 -10.77 20.02
CA PRO A 38 4.58 -10.64 19.89
C PRO A 38 5.21 -11.40 21.04
N MET A 39 6.08 -12.32 20.71
CA MET A 39 6.86 -13.00 21.75
C MET A 39 7.70 -11.95 22.45
N LEU A 40 7.36 -11.61 23.67
CA LEU A 40 8.08 -10.58 24.43
C LEU A 40 9.55 -10.95 24.70
N SER A 41 9.89 -12.23 24.54
CA SER A 41 11.25 -12.75 24.61
C SER A 41 12.02 -12.66 23.28
N ASP A 42 11.33 -12.43 22.17
CA ASP A 42 11.91 -12.32 20.83
C ASP A 42 11.73 -10.89 20.30
N GLN A 43 12.83 -10.14 20.28
CA GLN A 43 12.81 -8.73 19.84
C GLN A 43 12.43 -8.59 18.36
N ALA A 44 12.85 -9.51 17.50
CA ALA A 44 12.57 -9.43 16.06
C ALA A 44 11.07 -9.58 15.78
N THR A 45 10.42 -10.58 16.35
CA THR A 45 8.98 -10.83 16.20
C THR A 45 8.16 -9.69 16.78
N GLY A 46 8.54 -9.14 17.93
CA GLY A 46 7.84 -8.03 18.56
C GLY A 46 7.91 -6.75 17.73
N VAL A 47 9.07 -6.43 17.16
CA VAL A 47 9.23 -5.26 16.28
C VAL A 47 8.47 -5.45 14.97
N PHE A 48 8.48 -6.64 14.39
CA PHE A 48 7.75 -6.98 13.19
C PHE A 48 6.22 -6.86 13.39
N TRP A 49 5.71 -7.39 14.51
CA TRP A 49 4.30 -7.19 14.88
C TRP A 49 3.93 -5.72 15.02
N ALA A 50 4.79 -4.91 15.65
CA ALA A 50 4.56 -3.48 15.79
C ALA A 50 4.54 -2.78 14.42
N ALA A 51 5.45 -3.12 13.51
CA ALA A 51 5.45 -2.61 12.14
C ALA A 51 4.15 -2.97 11.41
N PHE A 52 3.71 -4.21 11.50
CA PHE A 52 2.44 -4.65 10.89
C PHE A 52 1.23 -3.94 11.46
N THR A 53 1.21 -3.70 12.77
CA THR A 53 0.15 -2.90 13.40
C THR A 53 0.12 -1.48 12.83
N LEU A 54 1.28 -0.87 12.59
CA LEU A 54 1.36 0.46 11.98
C LEU A 54 0.94 0.43 10.50
N PHE A 55 1.21 -0.64 9.76
CA PHE A 55 0.68 -0.82 8.40
C PHE A 55 -0.83 -0.90 8.39
N ALA A 56 -1.43 -1.62 9.35
CA ALA A 56 -2.88 -1.66 9.53
C ALA A 56 -3.46 -0.26 9.80
N CYS A 57 -2.80 0.55 10.62
CA CYS A 57 -3.18 1.94 10.86
C CYS A 57 -3.04 2.79 9.60
N THR A 58 -1.99 2.55 8.81
CA THR A 58 -1.73 3.30 7.57
C THR A 58 -2.81 3.06 6.53
N THR A 59 -3.29 1.82 6.33
CA THR A 59 -4.38 1.54 5.39
C THR A 59 -5.64 2.32 5.72
N ALA A 60 -6.00 2.40 7.00
CA ALA A 60 -7.13 3.19 7.48
C ALA A 60 -6.91 4.70 7.26
N SER A 61 -5.68 5.18 7.45
CA SER A 61 -5.31 6.57 7.21
C SER A 61 -5.43 6.94 5.72
N ILE A 62 -4.96 6.08 4.81
CA ILE A 62 -5.12 6.26 3.36
C ILE A 62 -6.60 6.38 2.99
N PHE A 63 -7.41 5.44 3.42
CA PHE A 63 -8.84 5.44 3.17
C PHE A 63 -9.55 6.70 3.69
N SER A 64 -9.11 7.23 4.86
CA SER A 64 -9.71 8.41 5.47
C SER A 64 -9.72 9.62 4.54
N GLY A 65 -8.67 9.81 3.75
CA GLY A 65 -8.53 10.94 2.82
C GLY A 65 -9.60 10.97 1.74
N SER A 66 -10.02 9.82 1.23
CA SER A 66 -11.02 9.73 0.16
C SER A 66 -12.45 10.01 0.63
N VAL A 67 -12.73 9.90 1.93
CA VAL A 67 -14.09 10.01 2.48
C VAL A 67 -14.32 11.26 3.33
N LEU A 68 -13.37 12.19 3.29
CA LEU A 68 -13.42 13.45 4.05
C LEU A 68 -14.74 14.18 3.88
N GLU A 69 -15.18 14.83 4.96
CA GLU A 69 -16.33 15.75 5.06
C GLU A 69 -17.72 15.11 4.87
N ARG A 70 -17.83 13.79 4.63
CA ARG A 70 -19.14 13.20 4.31
C ARG A 70 -19.45 11.83 4.94
N ILE A 71 -18.43 11.10 5.39
CA ILE A 71 -18.67 9.82 6.06
C ILE A 71 -19.03 10.01 7.52
N ARG A 72 -19.98 9.22 8.05
CA ARG A 72 -20.26 9.17 9.48
C ARG A 72 -19.11 8.49 10.22
N ILE A 73 -18.73 9.00 11.40
CA ILE A 73 -17.60 8.48 12.18
C ILE A 73 -17.77 6.99 12.55
N SER A 74 -18.99 6.53 12.80
CA SER A 74 -19.26 5.12 13.10
C SER A 74 -19.01 4.23 11.90
N ALA A 75 -19.47 4.62 10.70
CA ALA A 75 -19.22 3.91 9.45
C ALA A 75 -17.72 3.91 9.12
N PHE A 76 -17.06 5.06 9.26
CA PHE A 76 -15.60 5.15 9.07
C PHE A 76 -14.86 4.19 10.02
N THR A 77 -15.20 4.21 11.31
CA THR A 77 -14.53 3.35 12.30
C THR A 77 -14.69 1.87 11.96
N PHE A 78 -15.90 1.44 11.60
CA PHE A 78 -16.16 0.07 11.21
C PHE A 78 -15.36 -0.32 9.96
N LEU A 79 -15.44 0.46 8.88
CA LEU A 79 -14.72 0.20 7.63
C LEU A 79 -13.20 0.22 7.83
N ALA A 80 -12.70 1.14 8.64
CA ALA A 80 -11.29 1.22 8.98
C ALA A 80 -10.81 -0.03 9.71
N VAL A 81 -11.58 -0.54 10.69
CA VAL A 81 -11.25 -1.77 11.41
C VAL A 81 -11.21 -2.96 10.45
N VAL A 82 -12.22 -3.11 9.60
CA VAL A 82 -12.24 -4.22 8.62
C VAL A 82 -11.08 -4.09 7.63
N LEU A 83 -10.83 -2.89 7.12
CA LEU A 83 -9.70 -2.70 6.21
C LEU A 83 -8.36 -3.08 6.85
N GLY A 84 -8.04 -2.54 8.02
CA GLY A 84 -6.71 -2.72 8.61
C GLY A 84 -6.52 -4.03 9.37
N SER A 85 -7.59 -4.66 9.88
CA SER A 85 -7.46 -5.88 10.70
C SER A 85 -7.91 -7.16 9.96
N VAL A 86 -8.52 -7.03 8.78
CA VAL A 86 -8.99 -8.19 8.00
C VAL A 86 -8.53 -8.11 6.55
N ALA A 87 -8.97 -7.10 5.79
CA ALA A 87 -8.72 -7.06 4.35
C ALA A 87 -7.23 -6.91 4.03
N TRP A 88 -6.57 -5.90 4.60
CA TRP A 88 -5.15 -5.68 4.36
C TRP A 88 -4.31 -6.87 4.78
N ILE A 89 -4.53 -7.40 5.99
CA ILE A 89 -3.70 -8.48 6.52
C ILE A 89 -3.90 -9.81 5.77
N LEU A 90 -5.07 -10.00 5.15
CA LEU A 90 -5.30 -11.12 4.25
C LEU A 90 -4.38 -11.03 3.02
N GLY A 91 -4.30 -9.84 2.41
CA GLY A 91 -3.35 -9.58 1.32
C GLY A 91 -1.90 -9.77 1.74
N ALA A 92 -1.54 -9.34 2.96
CA ALA A 92 -0.21 -9.56 3.52
C ALA A 92 0.09 -11.04 3.77
N SER A 93 -0.88 -11.81 4.28
CA SER A 93 -0.75 -13.27 4.44
C SER A 93 -0.47 -13.97 3.11
N TRP A 94 -1.10 -13.53 2.03
CA TRP A 94 -0.94 -14.14 0.71
C TRP A 94 0.31 -13.68 -0.04
N GLY A 95 0.71 -12.42 0.14
CA GLY A 95 1.78 -11.78 -0.64
C GLY A 95 3.09 -11.54 0.10
N TRP A 96 3.11 -11.67 1.44
CA TRP A 96 4.30 -11.45 2.26
C TRP A 96 4.68 -12.63 3.15
N HIS A 97 3.71 -13.49 3.51
CA HIS A 97 4.04 -14.68 4.29
C HIS A 97 4.95 -15.59 3.45
N PRO A 98 6.03 -16.18 4.02
CA PRO A 98 6.90 -17.09 3.27
C PRO A 98 6.15 -18.23 2.59
N ASP A 99 5.11 -18.75 3.25
CA ASP A 99 4.22 -19.78 2.69
C ASP A 99 3.03 -19.19 1.93
N GLY A 100 2.99 -17.87 1.70
CA GLY A 100 1.91 -17.22 0.97
C GLY A 100 1.78 -17.76 -0.45
N TRP A 101 0.56 -18.11 -0.86
CA TRP A 101 0.34 -18.75 -2.16
C TRP A 101 0.74 -17.87 -3.34
N LEU A 102 0.65 -16.55 -3.23
CA LEU A 102 1.15 -15.63 -4.27
C LEU A 102 2.67 -15.70 -4.37
N VAL A 103 3.36 -15.83 -3.23
CA VAL A 103 4.81 -15.95 -3.17
C VAL A 103 5.25 -17.31 -3.70
N THR A 104 4.71 -18.38 -3.14
CA THR A 104 5.17 -19.76 -3.41
C THR A 104 4.74 -20.31 -4.78
N GLN A 105 3.62 -19.84 -5.33
CA GLN A 105 3.11 -20.36 -6.61
C GLN A 105 3.39 -19.41 -7.78
N PHE A 106 3.50 -18.11 -7.54
CA PHE A 106 3.62 -17.10 -8.58
C PHE A 106 4.89 -16.25 -8.54
N GLY A 107 5.71 -16.40 -7.48
CA GLY A 107 6.89 -15.55 -7.31
C GLY A 107 6.53 -14.07 -7.14
N TYR A 108 5.38 -13.78 -6.51
CA TYR A 108 5.00 -12.41 -6.22
C TYR A 108 6.00 -11.77 -5.27
N HIS A 109 6.48 -10.58 -5.64
CA HIS A 109 7.45 -9.83 -4.86
C HIS A 109 6.99 -8.38 -4.70
N ASP A 110 6.89 -7.92 -3.46
CA ASP A 110 6.36 -6.58 -3.13
C ASP A 110 6.92 -6.13 -1.76
N VAL A 111 8.22 -5.92 -1.66
CA VAL A 111 8.89 -5.69 -0.37
C VAL A 111 8.40 -4.45 0.37
N GLY A 112 8.17 -3.35 -0.34
CA GLY A 112 7.75 -2.06 0.25
C GLY A 112 6.25 -1.79 0.13
N ALA A 113 5.42 -2.81 -0.17
CA ALA A 113 3.97 -2.74 -0.06
C ALA A 113 3.22 -1.92 -1.12
N ALA A 114 3.72 -1.81 -2.34
CA ALA A 114 2.98 -1.16 -3.42
C ALA A 114 1.58 -1.79 -3.63
N GLY A 115 1.53 -3.12 -3.67
CA GLY A 115 0.30 -3.90 -3.75
C GLY A 115 -0.34 -4.12 -2.39
N VAL A 116 0.42 -4.74 -1.48
CA VAL A 116 -0.09 -5.27 -0.20
C VAL A 116 -0.70 -4.20 0.71
N VAL A 117 -0.21 -2.95 0.66
CA VAL A 117 -0.79 -1.84 1.43
C VAL A 117 -1.48 -0.83 0.52
N HIS A 118 -0.74 -0.27 -0.43
CA HIS A 118 -1.21 0.90 -1.16
C HIS A 118 -2.32 0.58 -2.15
N MET A 119 -2.21 -0.49 -2.93
CA MET A 119 -3.32 -0.91 -3.80
C MET A 119 -4.55 -1.30 -2.98
N ILE A 120 -4.38 -2.13 -1.94
CA ILE A 120 -5.53 -2.58 -1.13
C ILE A 120 -6.27 -1.37 -0.56
N ALA A 121 -5.57 -0.42 0.06
CA ALA A 121 -6.19 0.76 0.65
C ALA A 121 -6.82 1.69 -0.39
N GLY A 122 -6.13 1.95 -1.50
CA GLY A 122 -6.63 2.81 -2.58
C GLY A 122 -7.88 2.24 -3.27
N TRP A 123 -7.89 0.94 -3.55
CA TRP A 123 -9.04 0.30 -4.18
C TRP A 123 -10.20 0.03 -3.20
N PHE A 124 -9.91 -0.18 -1.91
CA PHE A 124 -10.94 -0.16 -0.88
C PHE A 124 -11.62 1.22 -0.83
N ALA A 125 -10.84 2.29 -0.83
CA ALA A 125 -11.34 3.65 -0.87
C ALA A 125 -12.22 3.88 -2.12
N PHE A 126 -11.80 3.40 -3.30
CA PHE A 126 -12.59 3.49 -4.53
C PHE A 126 -13.95 2.79 -4.37
N GLY A 127 -13.97 1.57 -3.84
CA GLY A 127 -15.22 0.85 -3.57
C GLY A 127 -16.18 1.64 -2.67
N VAL A 128 -15.64 2.26 -1.62
CA VAL A 128 -16.46 3.06 -0.69
C VAL A 128 -16.98 4.34 -1.33
N VAL A 129 -16.16 5.09 -2.05
CA VAL A 129 -16.60 6.40 -2.61
C VAL A 129 -17.61 6.25 -3.74
N LEU A 130 -17.64 5.11 -4.42
CA LEU A 130 -18.70 4.79 -5.40
C LEU A 130 -20.10 4.79 -4.76
N ASN A 131 -20.21 4.34 -3.52
CA ASN A 131 -21.47 4.28 -2.79
C ASN A 131 -21.73 5.54 -1.96
N LEU A 132 -20.67 6.18 -1.45
CA LEU A 132 -20.76 7.37 -0.62
C LEU A 132 -21.20 8.61 -1.39
N GLY A 133 -20.87 8.67 -2.67
CA GLY A 133 -21.14 9.83 -3.51
C GLY A 133 -20.18 11.01 -3.28
N PRO A 134 -20.33 12.07 -4.08
CA PRO A 134 -19.50 13.27 -3.99
C PRO A 134 -19.94 14.20 -2.86
N ARG A 135 -19.02 15.11 -2.44
CA ARG A 135 -19.35 16.22 -1.55
C ARG A 135 -20.37 17.15 -2.18
N VAL A 136 -21.18 17.80 -1.35
CA VAL A 136 -22.14 18.82 -1.80
C VAL A 136 -21.41 19.92 -2.58
N GLY A 137 -21.89 20.23 -3.77
CA GLY A 137 -21.29 21.24 -4.63
C GLY A 137 -20.10 20.75 -5.47
N LYS A 138 -19.71 19.48 -5.40
CA LYS A 138 -18.63 18.95 -6.24
C LYS A 138 -18.99 18.90 -7.72
N TYR A 139 -20.23 18.58 -8.04
CA TYR A 139 -20.72 18.53 -9.43
C TYR A 139 -21.91 19.47 -9.62
N ASN A 140 -21.91 20.16 -10.74
CA ASN A 140 -23.01 20.99 -11.21
C ASN A 140 -24.10 20.13 -11.88
N ALA A 141 -25.26 20.72 -12.14
CA ALA A 141 -26.37 20.03 -12.79
C ALA A 141 -26.04 19.51 -14.21
N ASP A 142 -25.11 20.17 -14.90
CA ASP A 142 -24.60 19.76 -16.20
C ASP A 142 -23.51 18.67 -16.14
N GLY A 143 -23.15 18.21 -14.93
CA GLY A 143 -22.13 17.21 -14.69
C GLY A 143 -20.69 17.74 -14.70
N SER A 144 -20.48 19.05 -14.84
CA SER A 144 -19.16 19.67 -14.68
C SER A 144 -18.71 19.62 -13.21
N ALA A 145 -17.42 19.43 -12.99
CA ALA A 145 -16.85 19.36 -11.65
C ALA A 145 -16.35 20.72 -11.19
N ASN A 146 -16.68 21.07 -9.95
CA ASN A 146 -16.10 22.22 -9.28
C ASN A 146 -14.81 21.82 -8.56
N GLU A 147 -13.84 22.70 -8.51
CA GLU A 147 -12.68 22.56 -7.66
C GLU A 147 -13.06 22.93 -6.21
N ILE A 148 -12.77 22.05 -5.26
CA ILE A 148 -12.94 22.31 -3.84
C ILE A 148 -11.54 22.27 -3.26
N GLU A 149 -10.98 23.45 -3.00
CA GLU A 149 -9.63 23.60 -2.49
C GLU A 149 -9.49 23.07 -1.07
N GLY A 150 -8.28 22.61 -0.73
CA GLY A 150 -7.91 22.23 0.64
C GLY A 150 -7.80 23.45 1.54
N HIS A 151 -8.02 23.26 2.83
CA HIS A 151 -8.04 24.33 3.82
C HIS A 151 -6.71 25.08 3.93
N ASP A 152 -5.57 24.38 3.98
CA ASP A 152 -4.25 25.00 4.11
C ASP A 152 -3.12 24.06 3.64
N LEU A 153 -2.48 24.44 2.54
CA LEU A 153 -1.35 23.68 1.97
C LEU A 153 -0.14 23.57 2.91
N ARG A 154 0.04 24.49 3.85
CA ARG A 154 1.16 24.44 4.80
C ARG A 154 1.02 23.24 5.74
N PHE A 155 -0.21 22.94 6.19
CA PHE A 155 -0.46 21.72 6.97
C PHE A 155 -0.25 20.47 6.14
N SER A 156 -0.63 20.47 4.86
CA SER A 156 -0.35 19.35 3.96
C SER A 156 1.15 19.11 3.79
N PHE A 157 1.93 20.19 3.68
CA PHE A 157 3.38 20.10 3.58
C PHE A 157 4.02 19.56 4.87
N ILE A 158 3.58 20.04 6.05
CA ILE A 158 4.04 19.50 7.34
C ILE A 158 3.70 18.01 7.43
N GLY A 159 2.47 17.62 7.04
CA GLY A 159 2.05 16.22 7.00
C GLY A 159 2.95 15.37 6.10
N LEU A 160 3.30 15.87 4.91
CA LEU A 160 4.24 15.19 4.00
C LEU A 160 5.61 14.98 4.67
N LEU A 161 6.17 15.99 5.32
CA LEU A 161 7.46 15.85 6.02
C LEU A 161 7.40 14.80 7.13
N MET A 162 6.30 14.76 7.90
CA MET A 162 6.09 13.73 8.92
C MET A 162 6.00 12.33 8.30
N ILE A 163 5.28 12.19 7.18
CA ILE A 163 5.17 10.92 6.45
C ILE A 163 6.54 10.49 5.93
N ILE A 164 7.34 11.39 5.35
CA ILE A 164 8.69 11.06 4.85
C ILE A 164 9.56 10.48 5.97
N VAL A 165 9.55 11.11 7.15
CA VAL A 165 10.28 10.58 8.31
C VAL A 165 9.73 9.21 8.72
N GLY A 166 8.41 9.06 8.76
CA GLY A 166 7.74 7.79 9.08
C GLY A 166 8.06 6.66 8.11
N PHE A 167 8.29 6.97 6.84
CA PHE A 167 8.62 5.96 5.82
C PHE A 167 9.93 5.22 6.08
N PHE A 168 10.90 5.84 6.71
CA PHE A 168 12.12 5.10 7.10
C PHE A 168 11.83 3.99 8.09
N GLY A 169 10.91 4.23 9.04
CA GLY A 169 10.43 3.17 9.94
C GLY A 169 9.50 2.17 9.26
N PHE A 170 8.55 2.66 8.45
CA PHE A 170 7.60 1.84 7.71
C PHE A 170 8.33 0.87 6.77
N LEU A 171 9.12 1.41 5.87
CA LEU A 171 9.83 0.61 4.86
C LEU A 171 10.95 -0.21 5.49
N GLY A 172 11.67 0.31 6.48
CA GLY A 172 12.65 -0.45 7.25
C GLY A 172 12.02 -1.65 7.98
N GLY A 173 10.77 -1.49 8.44
CA GLY A 173 9.98 -2.58 9.02
C GLY A 173 9.77 -3.77 8.09
N CYS A 174 9.72 -3.54 6.78
CA CYS A 174 9.61 -4.61 5.78
C CYS A 174 10.85 -5.51 5.71
N LEU A 175 11.99 -5.04 6.19
CA LEU A 175 13.29 -5.74 6.10
C LEU A 175 13.69 -6.47 7.39
N ILE A 176 12.88 -6.44 8.43
CA ILE A 176 13.23 -7.02 9.75
C ILE A 176 13.54 -8.51 9.64
N TRP A 177 12.82 -9.25 8.80
CA TRP A 177 13.02 -10.66 8.58
C TRP A 177 14.25 -11.00 7.74
N ALA A 178 14.85 -10.04 7.07
CA ALA A 178 16.03 -10.27 6.24
C ALA A 178 17.32 -10.49 7.04
N GLY A 179 17.27 -10.33 8.37
CA GLY A 179 18.43 -10.48 9.25
C GLY A 179 19.37 -9.28 9.23
N ALA A 180 20.44 -9.33 10.00
CA ALA A 180 21.37 -8.22 10.18
C ALA A 180 22.14 -7.86 8.89
N ASP A 181 22.36 -8.83 8.02
CA ASP A 181 23.02 -8.73 6.72
C ASP A 181 22.01 -8.66 5.55
N PHE A 182 20.73 -8.46 5.86
CA PHE A 182 19.62 -8.45 4.90
C PHE A 182 19.59 -9.72 4.03
N GLY A 183 19.91 -10.88 4.64
CA GLY A 183 19.84 -12.20 4.01
C GLY A 183 20.83 -12.41 2.86
N GLY A 184 21.79 -11.52 2.71
CA GLY A 184 22.73 -11.56 1.59
C GLY A 184 22.08 -11.24 0.25
N TRP A 185 20.92 -10.60 0.25
CA TRP A 185 20.23 -10.20 -0.99
C TRP A 185 21.08 -9.25 -1.83
N ILE A 186 20.98 -9.44 -3.13
CA ILE A 186 21.61 -8.56 -4.10
C ILE A 186 20.54 -7.93 -4.98
N ASN A 187 20.79 -6.71 -5.43
CA ASN A 187 19.93 -6.06 -6.40
C ASN A 187 20.15 -6.62 -7.82
N ILE A 188 19.34 -6.19 -8.77
CA ILE A 188 19.42 -6.63 -10.18
C ILE A 188 20.76 -6.31 -10.87
N TYR A 189 21.63 -5.52 -10.23
CA TYR A 189 22.96 -5.16 -10.73
C TYR A 189 24.09 -5.89 -9.99
N GLY A 190 23.76 -6.83 -9.11
CA GLY A 190 24.74 -7.60 -8.35
C GLY A 190 25.35 -6.87 -7.15
N ALA A 191 24.83 -5.71 -6.78
CA ALA A 191 25.25 -4.99 -5.58
C ALA A 191 24.39 -5.43 -4.36
N PRO A 192 24.94 -5.40 -3.13
CA PRO A 192 24.18 -5.78 -1.94
C PRO A 192 22.91 -4.92 -1.77
N ALA A 193 21.79 -5.58 -1.49
CA ALA A 193 20.58 -4.95 -1.01
C ALA A 193 20.75 -4.67 0.49
N THR A 194 20.82 -3.40 0.87
CA THR A 194 21.06 -2.97 2.24
C THR A 194 19.99 -1.95 2.66
N LEU A 195 19.85 -1.72 3.96
CA LEU A 195 19.00 -0.65 4.47
C LEU A 195 19.38 0.72 3.85
N SER A 196 20.65 0.92 3.57
CA SER A 196 21.14 2.12 2.89
C SER A 196 20.62 2.21 1.45
N SER A 197 20.70 1.14 0.65
CA SER A 197 20.15 1.13 -0.71
C SER A 197 18.65 1.31 -0.72
N PHE A 198 17.97 0.71 0.24
CA PHE A 198 16.52 0.85 0.43
C PHE A 198 16.11 2.30 0.72
N ALA A 199 16.84 2.96 1.63
CA ALA A 199 16.63 4.38 1.94
C ALA A 199 16.90 5.28 0.72
N PHE A 200 17.99 5.02 -0.03
CA PHE A 200 18.29 5.75 -1.26
C PHE A 200 17.18 5.58 -2.30
N ASN A 201 16.73 4.36 -2.54
CA ASN A 201 15.65 4.08 -3.51
C ASN A 201 14.35 4.80 -3.12
N THR A 202 14.03 4.86 -1.83
CA THR A 202 12.87 5.60 -1.31
C THR A 202 12.97 7.09 -1.63
N LEU A 203 14.12 7.72 -1.35
CA LEU A 203 14.35 9.14 -1.64
C LEU A 203 14.38 9.45 -3.14
N MET A 204 14.93 8.55 -3.93
CA MET A 204 14.93 8.70 -5.39
C MET A 204 13.54 8.55 -5.98
N GLY A 205 12.74 7.61 -5.50
CA GLY A 205 11.33 7.49 -5.85
C GLY A 205 10.53 8.74 -5.49
N LEU A 206 10.70 9.24 -4.26
CA LEU A 206 10.11 10.52 -3.81
C LEU A 206 10.45 11.66 -4.77
N ALA A 207 11.75 11.87 -5.03
CA ALA A 207 12.22 12.96 -5.88
C ALA A 207 11.69 12.84 -7.31
N GLY A 208 11.74 11.65 -7.90
CA GLY A 208 11.19 11.37 -9.22
C GLY A 208 9.70 11.70 -9.29
N GLY A 209 8.92 11.20 -8.32
CA GLY A 209 7.49 11.44 -8.25
C GLY A 209 7.11 12.91 -8.09
N MET A 210 7.83 13.65 -7.23
CA MET A 210 7.63 15.10 -7.10
C MET A 210 7.86 15.84 -8.42
N ILE A 211 8.94 15.53 -9.12
CA ILE A 211 9.29 16.17 -10.40
C ILE A 211 8.27 15.79 -11.48
N GLY A 212 7.91 14.51 -11.58
CA GLY A 212 6.93 14.03 -12.55
C GLY A 212 5.56 14.69 -12.38
N ALA A 213 5.06 14.76 -11.15
CA ALA A 213 3.79 15.39 -10.84
C ALA A 213 3.84 16.92 -10.99
N PHE A 214 4.95 17.56 -10.61
CA PHE A 214 5.14 19.00 -10.84
C PHE A 214 5.05 19.33 -12.33
N TRP A 215 5.74 18.56 -13.15
CA TRP A 215 5.70 18.74 -14.60
C TRP A 215 4.29 18.50 -15.16
N MET A 216 3.64 17.38 -14.80
CA MET A 216 2.32 17.02 -15.32
C MET A 216 1.22 17.97 -14.85
N SER A 217 1.31 18.49 -13.62
CA SER A 217 0.35 19.41 -13.03
C SER A 217 0.63 20.89 -13.37
N LYS A 218 1.66 21.17 -14.15
CA LYS A 218 2.10 22.54 -14.47
C LYS A 218 2.41 23.40 -13.24
N GLY A 219 3.04 22.78 -12.26
CA GLY A 219 3.52 23.46 -11.06
C GLY A 219 2.55 23.49 -9.87
N ASN A 220 1.48 22.70 -9.88
CA ASN A 220 0.56 22.65 -8.75
C ASN A 220 1.26 22.02 -7.51
N PRO A 221 1.36 22.75 -6.37
CA PRO A 221 2.11 22.26 -5.21
C PRO A 221 1.45 21.08 -4.51
N PHE A 222 0.13 20.97 -4.51
CA PHE A 222 -0.58 19.84 -3.95
C PHE A 222 -0.24 18.55 -4.71
N TRP A 223 -0.31 18.59 -6.05
CA TRP A 223 0.04 17.44 -6.88
C TRP A 223 1.52 17.10 -6.81
N MET A 224 2.40 18.10 -6.67
CA MET A 224 3.83 17.85 -6.45
C MET A 224 4.06 17.04 -5.17
N MET A 225 3.41 17.42 -4.07
CA MET A 225 3.50 16.68 -2.80
C MET A 225 2.92 15.26 -2.92
N SER A 226 1.73 15.14 -3.50
CA SER A 226 1.07 13.84 -3.74
C SER A 226 1.88 12.96 -4.68
N GLY A 227 2.51 13.56 -5.69
CA GLY A 227 3.41 12.86 -6.60
C GLY A 227 4.66 12.30 -5.92
N GLY A 228 5.17 12.97 -4.91
CA GLY A 228 6.27 12.43 -4.10
C GLY A 228 5.90 11.12 -3.41
N LEU A 229 4.71 11.07 -2.81
CA LEU A 229 4.17 9.84 -2.22
C LEU A 229 3.96 8.76 -3.29
N ALA A 230 3.28 9.10 -4.39
CA ALA A 230 3.07 8.18 -5.51
C ALA A 230 4.39 7.64 -6.08
N GLY A 231 5.44 8.45 -6.09
CA GLY A 231 6.77 8.04 -6.52
C GLY A 231 7.39 6.98 -5.63
N ILE A 232 7.23 7.10 -4.31
CA ILE A 232 7.64 6.06 -3.36
C ILE A 232 6.88 4.76 -3.65
N PHE A 233 5.55 4.82 -3.80
CA PHE A 233 4.73 3.63 -4.02
C PHE A 233 5.00 2.98 -5.38
N SER A 234 5.38 3.78 -6.38
CA SER A 234 5.76 3.31 -7.71
C SER A 234 7.06 2.52 -7.74
N CYS A 235 7.94 2.69 -6.78
CA CYS A 235 9.15 1.89 -6.65
C CYS A 235 9.11 0.92 -5.47
N ALA A 236 8.03 0.94 -4.68
CA ALA A 236 7.95 0.22 -3.41
C ALA A 236 8.13 -1.29 -3.54
N SER A 237 7.56 -1.93 -4.57
CA SER A 237 7.66 -3.39 -4.72
C SER A 237 9.08 -3.93 -4.80
N GLY A 238 10.02 -3.13 -5.28
CA GLY A 238 11.39 -3.58 -5.49
C GLY A 238 12.45 -2.65 -4.89
N LEU A 239 12.15 -2.00 -3.76
CA LEU A 239 13.12 -1.13 -3.08
C LEU A 239 14.42 -1.85 -2.68
N ASP A 240 14.36 -3.15 -2.46
CA ASP A 240 15.48 -4.06 -2.23
C ASP A 240 16.24 -4.43 -3.50
N VAL A 241 15.61 -4.27 -4.66
CA VAL A 241 16.07 -4.77 -5.97
C VAL A 241 16.63 -3.65 -6.86
N TRP A 242 16.06 -2.45 -6.75
CA TRP A 242 16.37 -1.35 -7.65
C TRP A 242 17.75 -0.75 -7.43
N TYR A 243 18.34 -0.29 -8.54
CA TYR A 243 19.36 0.75 -8.50
C TYR A 243 18.69 2.13 -8.37
N PRO A 244 19.28 3.09 -7.63
CA PRO A 244 18.65 4.38 -7.35
C PRO A 244 18.17 5.16 -8.58
N GLY A 245 18.90 5.07 -9.70
CA GLY A 245 18.50 5.71 -10.96
C GLY A 245 17.19 5.14 -11.51
N LEU A 246 16.99 3.83 -11.42
CA LEU A 246 15.73 3.20 -11.84
C LEU A 246 14.59 3.58 -10.88
N ALA A 247 14.82 3.59 -9.57
CA ALA A 247 13.82 4.03 -8.60
C ALA A 247 13.34 5.47 -8.89
N PHE A 248 14.27 6.37 -9.28
CA PHE A 248 13.91 7.72 -9.73
C PHE A 248 12.99 7.70 -10.95
N VAL A 249 13.33 6.92 -11.98
CA VAL A 249 12.51 6.82 -13.20
C VAL A 249 11.14 6.24 -12.92
N LEU A 250 11.06 5.17 -12.13
CA LEU A 250 9.78 4.57 -11.72
C LEU A 250 8.92 5.57 -10.96
N GLY A 251 9.53 6.31 -10.03
CA GLY A 251 8.86 7.37 -9.29
C GLY A 251 8.38 8.49 -10.19
N PHE A 252 9.21 8.96 -11.14
CA PHE A 252 8.83 9.97 -12.11
C PHE A 252 7.59 9.57 -12.93
N VAL A 253 7.59 8.35 -13.47
CA VAL A 253 6.43 7.81 -14.18
C VAL A 253 5.19 7.78 -13.27
N GLY A 254 5.34 7.32 -12.03
CA GLY A 254 4.27 7.34 -11.04
C GLY A 254 3.67 8.74 -10.83
N GLY A 255 4.52 9.74 -10.63
CA GLY A 255 4.09 11.13 -10.50
C GLY A 255 3.33 11.65 -11.72
N VAL A 256 3.75 11.24 -12.92
CA VAL A 256 3.07 11.62 -14.17
C VAL A 256 1.70 10.97 -14.30
N ILE A 257 1.57 9.68 -14.02
CA ILE A 257 0.34 8.92 -14.32
C ILE A 257 -0.81 9.20 -13.34
N ILE A 258 -0.53 9.59 -12.11
CA ILE A 258 -1.59 9.77 -11.09
C ILE A 258 -2.57 10.88 -11.44
N ILE A 259 -2.13 11.95 -12.09
CA ILE A 259 -2.95 13.11 -12.40
C ILE A 259 -3.98 12.78 -13.50
N PRO A 260 -3.60 12.28 -14.69
CA PRO A 260 -4.57 11.88 -15.68
C PRO A 260 -5.47 10.73 -15.19
N ALA A 261 -4.94 9.80 -14.39
CA ALA A 261 -5.74 8.75 -13.80
C ALA A 261 -6.79 9.29 -12.82
N ASN A 262 -6.43 10.24 -11.95
CA ASN A 262 -7.38 10.90 -11.06
C ASN A 262 -8.49 11.61 -11.84
N ASN A 263 -8.12 12.38 -12.84
CA ASN A 263 -9.08 13.10 -13.69
C ASN A 263 -10.02 12.14 -14.44
N TRP A 264 -9.49 11.03 -14.93
CA TRP A 264 -10.27 9.99 -15.58
C TRP A 264 -11.26 9.35 -14.61
N LEU A 265 -10.82 8.92 -13.42
CA LEU A 265 -11.67 8.33 -12.39
C LEU A 265 -12.83 9.27 -12.00
N HIS A 266 -12.54 10.55 -11.77
CA HIS A 266 -13.54 11.54 -11.43
C HIS A 266 -14.52 11.79 -12.58
N SER A 267 -14.05 11.85 -13.82
CA SER A 267 -14.90 12.12 -14.99
C SER A 267 -15.83 10.97 -15.33
N VAL A 268 -15.32 9.72 -15.26
CA VAL A 268 -16.07 8.52 -15.65
C VAL A 268 -17.03 8.07 -14.54
N PHE A 269 -16.55 7.99 -13.33
CA PHE A 269 -17.33 7.43 -12.21
C PHE A 269 -18.06 8.50 -11.40
N LYS A 270 -17.83 9.78 -11.67
CA LYS A 270 -18.40 10.93 -10.93
C LYS A 270 -18.15 10.82 -9.42
N ILE A 271 -17.02 10.24 -9.04
CA ILE A 271 -16.59 10.15 -7.64
C ILE A 271 -15.96 11.48 -7.19
N ASP A 272 -15.81 11.62 -5.89
CA ASP A 272 -15.05 12.70 -5.27
C ASP A 272 -14.03 12.11 -4.30
N ASP A 273 -12.77 12.18 -4.69
CA ASP A 273 -11.61 11.80 -3.87
C ASP A 273 -10.82 13.06 -3.53
N PRO A 274 -11.06 13.66 -2.36
CA PRO A 274 -10.52 14.98 -2.01
C PRO A 274 -9.01 15.10 -2.06
N VAL A 275 -8.31 14.01 -1.74
CA VAL A 275 -6.84 13.99 -1.67
C VAL A 275 -6.18 13.17 -2.78
N GLY A 276 -6.99 12.61 -3.68
CA GLY A 276 -6.48 11.77 -4.75
C GLY A 276 -5.91 10.43 -4.27
N ALA A 277 -6.35 9.93 -3.11
CA ALA A 277 -5.77 8.72 -2.52
C ALA A 277 -5.91 7.48 -3.43
N ILE A 278 -7.00 7.39 -4.21
CA ILE A 278 -7.20 6.28 -5.14
C ILE A 278 -6.11 6.28 -6.22
N SER A 279 -5.81 7.44 -6.82
CA SER A 279 -4.77 7.53 -7.84
C SER A 279 -3.37 7.42 -7.24
N VAL A 280 -3.11 8.10 -6.12
CA VAL A 280 -1.80 8.15 -5.45
C VAL A 280 -1.40 6.79 -4.89
N HIS A 281 -2.34 6.02 -4.35
CA HIS A 281 -2.05 4.71 -3.75
C HIS A 281 -2.49 3.56 -4.65
N GLY A 282 -3.73 3.57 -5.15
CA GLY A 282 -4.27 2.48 -5.97
C GLY A 282 -3.58 2.39 -7.33
N VAL A 283 -3.55 3.49 -8.10
CA VAL A 283 -2.95 3.49 -9.44
C VAL A 283 -1.44 3.45 -9.41
N ALA A 284 -0.79 4.24 -8.55
CA ALA A 284 0.67 4.18 -8.41
C ALA A 284 1.14 2.83 -7.85
N GLY A 285 0.34 2.20 -6.98
CA GLY A 285 0.58 0.83 -6.51
C GLY A 285 0.53 -0.21 -7.63
N ILE A 286 -0.47 -0.13 -8.53
CA ILE A 286 -0.51 -0.97 -9.74
C ILE A 286 0.78 -0.81 -10.54
N TRP A 287 1.20 0.43 -10.78
CA TRP A 287 2.44 0.68 -11.51
C TRP A 287 3.64 0.09 -10.80
N GLY A 288 3.75 0.23 -9.47
CA GLY A 288 4.85 -0.34 -8.68
C GLY A 288 4.91 -1.86 -8.76
N VAL A 289 3.78 -2.55 -8.64
CA VAL A 289 3.69 -4.02 -8.77
C VAL A 289 4.04 -4.47 -10.19
N ILE A 290 3.51 -3.80 -11.22
CA ILE A 290 3.80 -4.13 -12.61
C ILE A 290 5.26 -3.86 -12.95
N ALA A 291 5.83 -2.75 -12.47
CA ALA A 291 7.24 -2.41 -12.68
C ALA A 291 8.17 -3.51 -12.17
N MET A 292 7.84 -4.14 -11.04
CA MET A 292 8.59 -5.29 -10.54
C MET A 292 8.63 -6.43 -11.57
N GLY A 293 7.51 -6.75 -12.17
CA GLY A 293 7.43 -7.77 -13.23
C GLY A 293 8.12 -7.37 -14.52
N LEU A 294 8.21 -6.08 -14.84
CA LEU A 294 8.85 -5.61 -16.08
C LEU A 294 10.38 -5.53 -15.95
N PHE A 295 10.88 -5.04 -14.82
CA PHE A 295 12.30 -4.71 -14.68
C PHE A 295 13.09 -5.71 -13.85
N ALA A 296 12.42 -6.57 -13.07
CA ALA A 296 13.05 -7.57 -12.23
C ALA A 296 12.57 -9.01 -12.50
N SER A 297 11.98 -9.29 -13.67
CA SER A 297 11.66 -10.67 -14.08
C SER A 297 12.90 -11.56 -14.02
N GLY A 298 12.76 -12.74 -13.40
CA GLY A 298 13.88 -13.64 -13.18
C GLY A 298 14.72 -13.29 -11.96
N TYR A 299 14.34 -12.26 -11.18
CA TYR A 299 15.03 -11.98 -9.92
C TYR A 299 15.02 -13.23 -9.04
N PRO A 300 16.18 -13.63 -8.55
CA PRO A 300 16.31 -14.89 -7.83
C PRO A 300 15.49 -14.85 -6.55
N ALA A 301 14.57 -15.79 -6.47
CA ALA A 301 13.95 -16.14 -5.21
C ALA A 301 14.95 -16.98 -4.40
N SER A 302 14.90 -16.87 -3.09
CA SER A 302 15.65 -17.72 -2.20
C SER A 302 14.93 -19.07 -2.04
N GLY A 303 15.66 -20.17 -2.15
CA GLY A 303 15.11 -21.51 -1.91
C GLY A 303 14.12 -21.97 -2.97
N ASP A 304 12.99 -22.54 -2.55
CA ASP A 304 11.98 -23.14 -3.43
C ASP A 304 10.94 -22.13 -3.98
N ILE A 305 11.15 -20.84 -3.75
CA ILE A 305 10.23 -19.79 -4.21
C ILE A 305 10.48 -19.53 -5.71
N PRO A 306 9.44 -19.50 -6.55
CA PRO A 306 9.61 -19.17 -7.96
C PRO A 306 10.20 -17.77 -8.18
N PRO A 307 11.03 -17.58 -9.21
CA PRO A 307 11.54 -16.26 -9.53
C PRO A 307 10.39 -15.32 -9.92
N THR A 308 10.56 -14.04 -9.62
CA THR A 308 9.62 -12.99 -10.00
C THR A 308 9.39 -13.02 -11.51
N SER A 309 8.14 -12.87 -11.92
CA SER A 309 7.73 -12.81 -13.31
C SER A 309 6.65 -11.75 -13.54
N PHE A 310 6.55 -11.25 -14.76
CA PHE A 310 5.46 -10.33 -15.14
C PHE A 310 4.09 -10.95 -14.89
N GLY A 311 3.90 -12.23 -15.24
CA GLY A 311 2.63 -12.94 -15.00
C GLY A 311 2.29 -13.06 -13.52
N GLY A 312 3.28 -13.40 -12.69
CA GLY A 312 3.11 -13.49 -11.23
C GLY A 312 2.74 -12.14 -10.60
N GLN A 313 3.42 -11.07 -11.00
CA GLN A 313 3.08 -9.73 -10.54
C GLN A 313 1.69 -9.28 -11.00
N LEU A 314 1.28 -9.63 -12.22
CA LEU A 314 -0.07 -9.35 -12.71
C LEU A 314 -1.15 -10.08 -11.91
N VAL A 315 -0.93 -11.35 -11.56
CA VAL A 315 -1.83 -12.12 -10.68
C VAL A 315 -1.91 -11.42 -9.31
N GLY A 316 -0.78 -11.07 -8.72
CA GLY A 316 -0.75 -10.33 -7.45
C GLY A 316 -1.49 -9.00 -7.55
N CYS A 317 -1.31 -8.26 -8.63
CA CYS A 317 -2.02 -7.00 -8.88
C CYS A 317 -3.56 -7.19 -8.89
N ILE A 318 -4.05 -8.20 -9.58
CA ILE A 318 -5.49 -8.53 -9.61
C ILE A 318 -6.00 -8.90 -8.22
N VAL A 319 -5.25 -9.72 -7.50
CA VAL A 319 -5.62 -10.16 -6.15
C VAL A 319 -5.67 -8.99 -5.18
N MET A 320 -4.65 -8.13 -5.15
CA MET A 320 -4.62 -6.96 -4.26
C MET A 320 -5.73 -5.96 -4.60
N PHE A 321 -6.07 -5.80 -5.89
CA PHE A 321 -7.24 -5.03 -6.30
C PHE A 321 -8.53 -5.61 -5.71
N LEU A 322 -8.76 -6.92 -5.86
CA LEU A 322 -9.99 -7.58 -5.38
C LEU A 322 -10.08 -7.57 -3.85
N VAL A 323 -8.98 -7.81 -3.15
CA VAL A 323 -8.90 -7.77 -1.68
C VAL A 323 -9.25 -6.37 -1.13
N GLY A 324 -8.90 -5.32 -1.86
CA GLY A 324 -9.30 -3.95 -1.51
C GLY A 324 -10.73 -3.64 -1.95
N PHE A 325 -11.01 -3.73 -3.23
CA PHE A 325 -12.25 -3.24 -3.84
C PHE A 325 -13.51 -3.98 -3.35
N VAL A 326 -13.46 -5.31 -3.30
CA VAL A 326 -14.67 -6.11 -3.00
C VAL A 326 -15.22 -5.80 -1.60
N PRO A 327 -14.42 -5.85 -0.51
CA PRO A 327 -14.95 -5.49 0.80
C PRO A 327 -15.27 -3.99 0.92
N GLY A 328 -14.49 -3.09 0.29
CA GLY A 328 -14.79 -1.66 0.27
C GLY A 328 -16.15 -1.36 -0.34
N TYR A 329 -16.43 -1.91 -1.50
CA TYR A 329 -17.73 -1.75 -2.18
C TYR A 329 -18.86 -2.44 -1.43
N GLY A 330 -18.68 -3.73 -1.08
CA GLY A 330 -19.74 -4.54 -0.48
C GLY A 330 -20.17 -4.04 0.90
N LEU A 331 -19.23 -3.70 1.76
CA LEU A 331 -19.53 -3.22 3.12
C LEU A 331 -20.11 -1.80 3.14
N SER A 332 -19.69 -0.95 2.22
CA SER A 332 -20.21 0.42 2.14
C SER A 332 -21.69 0.45 1.69
N LEU A 333 -22.15 -0.52 0.91
CA LEU A 333 -23.58 -0.67 0.58
C LEU A 333 -24.47 -0.85 1.81
N ILE A 334 -23.95 -1.50 2.86
CA ILE A 334 -24.73 -1.83 4.05
C ILE A 334 -24.70 -0.69 5.08
N HIS A 335 -23.58 0.03 5.18
CA HIS A 335 -23.33 0.96 6.28
C HIS A 335 -23.46 2.44 5.91
N ILE A 336 -23.62 2.76 4.63
CA ILE A 336 -23.75 4.15 4.15
C ILE A 336 -25.21 4.50 3.80
N SER A 337 -26.05 3.48 3.58
CA SER A 337 -27.48 3.66 3.29
C SER A 337 -28.31 4.06 4.53
#